data_2261e4c3a980d15d3b320328f82e34df
#
_entry.id   2261e4c3a980d15d3b320328f82e34df
#
_cell.length_a   1.000
_cell.length_b   1.000
_cell.length_c   1.000
_cell.angle_alpha   90.00
_cell.angle_beta   90.00
_cell.angle_gamma   90.00
#
_symmetry.space_group_name_H-M   'P 1'
#
loop_
_entity.id
_entity.type
_entity.pdbx_description
1 polymer ?
#
loop_
_entity_poly.entity_id
_entity_poly.type
_entity_poly.pdbx_seq_one_letter_code
_entity_poly.pdbx_strand_id
1 'polypeptide(L)'
;IFITILLIDSDDQEIRKIGVIDNNNLINDSISIGDNLLFKSNLDINSLQTSILDGEIYGALIIPKMDIYDPSSIDFYSKNVPSSDFVRDVERVFEERIRNRKINELQLDKSSLDKLRTNISMDTYSVEESVVSDSGELGVSKSSSGLAFGLGYFNGFLIYMFVFIYGSFILQSVLDEKTSKV
;
A
#
# COMPACT_ATOMS: atom_id res chain seq x y z
N ILE A 1 18.38 42.11 15.82
CA ILE A 1 19.11 40.86 15.48
C ILE A 1 18.05 39.77 15.56
N PHE A 2 17.42 39.45 14.41
CA PHE A 2 16.52 38.31 14.28
C PHE A 2 17.38 37.05 14.06
N ILE A 3 17.40 36.17 15.04
CA ILE A 3 17.96 34.83 14.90
C ILE A 3 16.85 33.99 14.21
N THR A 4 17.03 33.81 12.91
CA THR A 4 16.28 32.80 12.16
C THR A 4 16.80 31.45 12.62
N ILE A 5 16.04 30.79 13.52
CA ILE A 5 16.24 29.38 13.84
C ILE A 5 15.82 28.62 12.59
N LEU A 6 16.82 28.21 11.81
CA LEU A 6 16.66 27.25 10.72
C LEU A 6 16.35 25.92 11.42
N LEU A 7 15.06 25.60 11.55
CA LEU A 7 14.63 24.24 11.83
C LEU A 7 15.10 23.40 10.63
N ILE A 8 16.26 22.76 10.80
CA ILE A 8 16.61 21.62 9.99
C ILE A 8 15.60 20.55 10.41
N ASP A 9 14.56 20.42 9.60
CA ASP A 9 13.70 19.27 9.60
C ASP A 9 14.62 18.10 9.20
N SER A 10 15.24 17.47 10.18
CA SER A 10 15.85 16.17 9.99
C SER A 10 14.67 15.23 9.76
N ASP A 11 14.43 14.96 8.49
CA ASP A 11 13.58 13.89 8.00
C ASP A 11 14.22 12.58 8.49
N ASP A 12 14.11 12.31 9.79
CA ASP A 12 14.30 10.99 10.38
C ASP A 12 13.15 10.14 9.85
N GLN A 13 13.32 9.65 8.62
CA GLN A 13 12.41 8.68 8.03
C GLN A 13 12.49 7.43 8.92
N GLU A 14 11.54 7.34 9.82
CA GLU A 14 11.42 6.23 10.75
C GLU A 14 11.26 4.94 9.95
N ILE A 15 12.26 4.05 10.03
CA ILE A 15 12.25 2.77 9.30
C ILE A 15 11.04 1.97 9.76
N ARG A 16 10.10 1.76 8.85
CA ARG A 16 8.88 1.00 9.12
C ARG A 16 9.19 -0.49 9.15
N LYS A 17 8.88 -1.13 10.26
CA LYS A 17 9.09 -2.57 10.44
C LYS A 17 7.87 -3.34 9.95
N ILE A 18 8.08 -4.35 9.10
CA ILE A 18 7.04 -5.20 8.53
C ILE A 18 7.39 -6.66 8.81
N GLY A 19 6.52 -7.34 9.54
CA GLY A 19 6.66 -8.77 9.81
C GLY A 19 6.28 -9.60 8.59
N VAL A 20 7.06 -10.64 8.25
CA VAL A 20 6.78 -11.49 7.09
C VAL A 20 6.64 -12.95 7.50
N ILE A 21 5.49 -13.54 7.20
CA ILE A 21 5.28 -15.00 7.24
C ILE A 21 5.56 -15.54 5.84
N ASP A 22 6.70 -16.21 5.69
CA ASP A 22 7.17 -16.73 4.40
C ASP A 22 7.15 -18.25 4.36
N ASN A 23 6.10 -18.82 3.77
CA ASN A 23 5.95 -20.27 3.64
C ASN A 23 6.71 -20.85 2.42
N ASN A 24 7.36 -20.00 1.62
CA ASN A 24 8.11 -20.40 0.42
C ASN A 24 9.63 -20.18 0.53
N ASN A 25 10.11 -19.65 1.66
CA ASN A 25 11.50 -19.26 1.85
C ASN A 25 12.05 -18.36 0.72
N LEU A 26 11.29 -17.34 0.36
CA LEU A 26 11.69 -16.31 -0.60
C LEU A 26 12.54 -15.22 0.06
N ILE A 27 12.42 -15.06 1.39
CA ILE A 27 13.21 -14.15 2.20
C ILE A 27 14.13 -14.97 3.11
N ASN A 28 15.40 -14.59 3.20
CA ASN A 28 16.33 -15.25 4.12
C ASN A 28 16.00 -14.77 5.56
N ASP A 29 16.53 -13.59 5.97
CA ASP A 29 16.28 -13.03 7.30
C ASP A 29 15.51 -11.71 7.22
N SER A 30 15.99 -10.77 6.41
CA SER A 30 15.35 -9.46 6.21
C SER A 30 15.66 -8.87 4.84
N ILE A 31 14.80 -7.94 4.41
CA ILE A 31 14.95 -7.17 3.17
C ILE A 31 14.57 -5.72 3.45
N SER A 32 15.36 -4.77 2.97
CA SER A 32 15.00 -3.36 2.95
C SER A 32 14.39 -2.98 1.61
N ILE A 33 13.23 -2.33 1.63
CA ILE A 33 12.52 -1.81 0.44
C ILE A 33 12.20 -0.34 0.71
N GLY A 34 13.00 0.59 0.16
CA GLY A 34 12.94 2.00 0.55
C GLY A 34 13.14 2.14 2.05
N ASP A 35 12.21 2.84 2.72
CA ASP A 35 12.23 3.07 4.16
C ASP A 35 11.56 1.93 4.97
N ASN A 36 11.26 0.81 4.32
CA ASN A 36 10.60 -0.31 4.97
C ASN A 36 11.57 -1.47 5.16
N LEU A 37 11.62 -2.00 6.38
CA LEU A 37 12.37 -3.21 6.73
C LEU A 37 11.42 -4.38 6.87
N LEU A 38 11.46 -5.30 5.92
CA LEU A 38 10.73 -6.56 5.97
C LEU A 38 11.61 -7.58 6.69
N PHE A 39 11.12 -8.18 7.76
CA PHE A 39 11.83 -9.20 8.52
C PHE A 39 11.01 -10.48 8.65
N LYS A 40 11.68 -11.63 8.55
CA LYS A 40 11.02 -12.92 8.71
C LYS A 40 10.52 -13.09 10.15
N SER A 41 9.22 -13.34 10.28
CA SER A 41 8.57 -13.56 11.57
C SER A 41 8.16 -15.02 11.70
N ASN A 42 8.35 -15.57 12.90
CA ASN A 42 7.86 -16.90 13.26
C ASN A 42 6.53 -16.84 14.04
N LEU A 43 5.95 -15.63 14.15
CA LEU A 43 4.67 -15.43 14.81
C LEU A 43 3.55 -15.90 13.88
N ASP A 44 2.44 -16.29 14.47
CA ASP A 44 1.20 -16.56 13.74
C ASP A 44 0.51 -15.25 13.32
N ILE A 45 -0.47 -15.36 12.44
CA ILE A 45 -1.18 -14.21 11.88
C ILE A 45 -1.88 -13.37 12.97
N ASN A 46 -2.45 -14.01 14.00
CA ASN A 46 -3.17 -13.31 15.06
C ASN A 46 -2.21 -12.46 15.91
N SER A 47 -1.04 -13.01 16.24
CA SER A 47 0.01 -12.30 16.99
C SER A 47 0.54 -11.10 16.19
N LEU A 48 0.73 -11.24 14.87
CA LEU A 48 1.13 -10.11 14.00
C LEU A 48 0.04 -9.04 13.92
N GLN A 49 -1.23 -9.41 13.84
CA GLN A 49 -2.34 -8.46 13.86
C GLN A 49 -2.38 -7.67 15.18
N THR A 50 -2.16 -8.32 16.31
CA THR A 50 -2.06 -7.64 17.61
C THR A 50 -0.90 -6.65 17.62
N SER A 51 0.29 -7.05 17.17
CA SER A 51 1.46 -6.15 17.08
C SER A 51 1.23 -4.96 16.12
N ILE A 52 0.39 -5.11 15.07
CA ILE A 52 -0.02 -3.98 14.22
C ILE A 52 -0.93 -3.02 14.99
N LEU A 53 -1.90 -3.53 15.74
CA LEU A 53 -2.83 -2.71 16.52
C LEU A 53 -2.10 -1.95 17.64
N ASP A 54 -1.15 -2.61 18.30
CA ASP A 54 -0.31 -2.02 19.34
C ASP A 54 0.73 -1.03 18.80
N GLY A 55 0.90 -0.97 17.46
CA GLY A 55 1.84 -0.06 16.80
C GLY A 55 3.30 -0.50 16.85
N GLU A 56 3.58 -1.74 17.25
CA GLU A 56 4.95 -2.28 17.29
C GLU A 56 5.53 -2.50 15.89
N ILE A 57 4.66 -2.87 14.93
CA ILE A 57 4.99 -3.03 13.52
C ILE A 57 4.01 -2.26 12.63
N TYR A 58 4.49 -1.80 11.49
CA TYR A 58 3.67 -1.08 10.52
C TYR A 58 2.66 -1.99 9.82
N GLY A 59 3.04 -3.23 9.56
CA GLY A 59 2.20 -4.19 8.86
C GLY A 59 2.78 -5.60 8.85
N ALA A 60 2.01 -6.54 8.32
CA ALA A 60 2.38 -7.93 8.15
C ALA A 60 2.17 -8.38 6.71
N LEU A 61 3.16 -9.04 6.14
CA LEU A 61 3.13 -9.62 4.80
C LEU A 61 3.04 -11.14 4.91
N ILE A 62 2.05 -11.73 4.28
CA ILE A 62 1.85 -13.18 4.28
C ILE A 62 2.06 -13.71 2.87
N ILE A 63 3.06 -14.57 2.74
CA ILE A 63 3.36 -15.28 1.51
C ILE A 63 2.82 -16.70 1.68
N PRO A 64 1.67 -17.02 1.06
CA PRO A 64 1.09 -18.36 1.18
C PRO A 64 1.99 -19.40 0.52
N LYS A 65 1.81 -20.67 0.87
CA LYS A 65 2.47 -21.74 0.14
C LYS A 65 1.90 -21.79 -1.27
N MET A 66 2.73 -21.48 -2.26
CA MET A 66 2.34 -21.39 -3.66
C MET A 66 3.32 -22.15 -4.56
N ASP A 67 2.83 -22.53 -5.74
CA ASP A 67 3.71 -23.01 -6.81
C ASP A 67 4.45 -21.82 -7.42
N ILE A 68 5.78 -21.90 -7.50
CA ILE A 68 6.58 -20.83 -8.13
C ILE A 68 6.21 -20.62 -9.60
N TYR A 69 5.67 -21.63 -10.27
CA TYR A 69 5.28 -21.55 -11.69
C TYR A 69 3.88 -20.92 -11.87
N ASP A 70 3.03 -21.01 -10.85
CA ASP A 70 1.69 -20.38 -10.80
C ASP A 70 1.54 -19.63 -9.47
N PRO A 71 2.20 -18.46 -9.32
CA PRO A 71 2.20 -17.73 -8.08
C PRO A 71 0.82 -17.12 -7.78
N SER A 72 0.37 -17.31 -6.55
CA SER A 72 -0.81 -16.64 -6.00
C SER A 72 -0.48 -15.23 -5.49
N SER A 73 -1.52 -14.47 -5.13
CA SER A 73 -1.34 -13.16 -4.50
C SER A 73 -0.64 -13.26 -3.14
N ILE A 74 0.02 -12.19 -2.77
CA ILE A 74 0.62 -11.97 -1.44
C ILE A 74 -0.34 -11.09 -0.66
N ASP A 75 -0.65 -11.46 0.58
CA ASP A 75 -1.55 -10.71 1.44
C ASP A 75 -0.77 -9.74 2.32
N PHE A 76 -1.19 -8.48 2.38
CA PHE A 76 -0.62 -7.46 3.25
C PHE A 76 -1.66 -6.90 4.21
N TYR A 77 -1.36 -6.98 5.50
CA TYR A 77 -2.19 -6.51 6.59
C TYR A 77 -1.55 -5.28 7.24
N SER A 78 -2.32 -4.20 7.38
CA SER A 78 -1.87 -2.98 8.04
C SER A 78 -3.05 -2.19 8.62
N LYS A 79 -2.78 -1.29 9.56
CA LYS A 79 -3.80 -0.41 10.13
C LYS A 79 -4.28 0.63 9.09
N ASN A 80 -3.37 1.14 8.29
CA ASN A 80 -3.65 2.14 7.26
C ASN A 80 -3.42 1.55 5.87
N VAL A 81 -4.16 2.05 4.87
CA VAL A 81 -3.94 1.65 3.47
C VAL A 81 -2.52 2.03 3.04
N PRO A 82 -1.72 1.08 2.57
CA PRO A 82 -0.36 1.37 2.13
C PRO A 82 -0.35 2.24 0.87
N SER A 83 0.74 2.98 0.66
CA SER A 83 0.91 3.74 -0.58
C SER A 83 1.02 2.82 -1.79
N SER A 84 0.56 3.29 -2.96
CA SER A 84 0.67 2.55 -4.22
C SER A 84 2.13 2.28 -4.62
N ASP A 85 3.05 3.18 -4.23
CA ASP A 85 4.48 3.02 -4.50
C ASP A 85 5.05 1.86 -3.68
N PHE A 86 4.69 1.76 -2.38
CA PHE A 86 5.08 0.64 -1.54
C PHE A 86 4.58 -0.70 -2.11
N VAL A 87 3.29 -0.77 -2.49
CA VAL A 87 2.69 -1.98 -3.07
C VAL A 87 3.49 -2.43 -4.31
N ARG A 88 3.72 -1.49 -5.24
CA ARG A 88 4.46 -1.76 -6.48
C ARG A 88 5.91 -2.20 -6.23
N ASP A 89 6.58 -1.59 -5.25
CA ASP A 89 7.96 -1.94 -4.94
C ASP A 89 8.07 -3.33 -4.31
N VAL A 90 7.13 -3.70 -3.43
CA VAL A 90 7.03 -5.05 -2.87
C VAL A 90 6.76 -6.07 -3.97
N GLU A 91 5.76 -5.85 -4.81
CA GLU A 91 5.43 -6.73 -5.94
C GLU A 91 6.67 -6.97 -6.82
N ARG A 92 7.37 -5.89 -7.22
CA ARG A 92 8.57 -5.98 -8.05
C ARG A 92 9.68 -6.81 -7.40
N VAL A 93 9.93 -6.64 -6.10
CA VAL A 93 10.98 -7.38 -5.38
C VAL A 93 10.65 -8.88 -5.34
N PHE A 94 9.38 -9.23 -5.07
CA PHE A 94 8.97 -10.63 -5.03
C PHE A 94 8.91 -11.27 -6.42
N GLU A 95 8.46 -10.57 -7.44
CA GLU A 95 8.52 -11.00 -8.83
C GLU A 95 9.95 -11.35 -9.25
N GLU A 96 10.91 -10.47 -8.91
CA GLU A 96 12.33 -10.72 -9.21
C GLU A 96 12.87 -11.94 -8.47
N ARG A 97 12.51 -12.15 -7.20
CA ARG A 97 12.95 -13.31 -6.42
C ARG A 97 12.39 -14.61 -6.98
N ILE A 98 11.10 -14.65 -7.29
CA ILE A 98 10.47 -15.83 -7.91
C ILE A 98 11.10 -16.11 -9.28
N ARG A 99 11.30 -15.07 -10.08
CA ARG A 99 11.98 -15.21 -11.38
C ARG A 99 13.38 -15.80 -11.24
N ASN A 100 14.20 -15.27 -10.31
CA ASN A 100 15.55 -15.78 -10.08
C ASN A 100 15.53 -17.23 -9.59
N ARG A 101 14.56 -17.62 -8.77
CA ARG A 101 14.38 -19.00 -8.33
C ARG A 101 14.01 -19.93 -9.49
N LYS A 102 13.08 -19.52 -10.37
CA LYS A 102 12.75 -20.25 -11.61
C LYS A 102 13.98 -20.47 -12.51
N ILE A 103 14.78 -19.42 -12.68
CA ILE A 103 16.02 -19.50 -13.49
C ILE A 103 16.98 -20.53 -12.91
N ASN A 104 17.19 -20.49 -11.59
CA ASN A 104 18.11 -21.39 -10.91
C ASN A 104 17.62 -22.85 -10.96
N GLU A 105 16.32 -23.09 -10.76
CA GLU A 105 15.74 -24.43 -10.79
C GLU A 105 15.73 -25.04 -12.21
N LEU A 106 15.46 -24.23 -13.22
CA LEU A 106 15.38 -24.69 -14.61
C LEU A 106 16.74 -24.68 -15.32
N GLN A 107 17.81 -24.19 -14.68
CA GLN A 107 19.13 -24.02 -15.28
C GLN A 107 19.08 -23.30 -16.64
N LEU A 108 18.18 -22.32 -16.76
CA LEU A 108 17.91 -21.67 -18.04
C LEU A 108 18.98 -20.63 -18.38
N ASP A 109 19.34 -20.60 -19.67
CA ASP A 109 20.17 -19.53 -20.22
C ASP A 109 19.40 -18.20 -20.23
N LYS A 110 20.13 -17.09 -20.09
CA LYS A 110 19.57 -15.71 -20.03
C LYS A 110 18.65 -15.36 -21.22
N SER A 111 18.83 -16.03 -22.36
CA SER A 111 18.00 -15.83 -23.57
C SER A 111 16.55 -16.32 -23.43
N SER A 112 16.27 -17.21 -22.47
CA SER A 112 14.92 -17.74 -22.19
C SER A 112 14.16 -16.93 -21.14
N LEU A 113 14.77 -15.88 -20.58
CA LEU A 113 14.24 -15.10 -19.46
C LEU A 113 12.95 -14.33 -19.78
N ASP A 114 12.77 -13.88 -21.01
CA ASP A 114 11.58 -13.13 -21.41
C ASP A 114 10.29 -13.97 -21.33
N LYS A 115 10.41 -15.30 -21.39
CA LYS A 115 9.28 -16.24 -21.25
C LYS A 115 8.88 -16.49 -19.79
N LEU A 116 9.71 -16.05 -18.84
CA LEU A 116 9.52 -16.28 -17.41
C LEU A 116 8.92 -15.04 -16.67
N ARG A 117 8.33 -14.11 -17.41
CA ARG A 117 7.63 -12.98 -16.78
C ARG A 117 6.55 -13.49 -15.84
N THR A 118 6.73 -13.18 -14.58
CA THR A 118 5.77 -13.47 -13.51
C THR A 118 5.13 -12.16 -13.11
N ASN A 119 3.81 -12.14 -13.03
CA ASN A 119 3.07 -11.01 -12.46
C ASN A 119 2.52 -11.43 -11.10
N ILE A 120 2.83 -10.68 -10.07
CA ILE A 120 2.33 -10.89 -8.72
C ILE A 120 1.49 -9.68 -8.35
N SER A 121 0.29 -9.93 -7.82
CA SER A 121 -0.53 -8.90 -7.19
C SER A 121 -0.45 -8.99 -5.68
N MET A 122 -0.51 -7.86 -5.01
CA MET A 122 -0.61 -7.77 -3.56
C MET A 122 -2.03 -7.36 -3.18
N ASP A 123 -2.72 -8.23 -2.43
CA ASP A 123 -3.99 -7.87 -1.82
C ASP A 123 -3.74 -7.16 -0.48
N THR A 124 -4.37 -6.02 -0.29
CA THR A 124 -4.21 -5.18 0.90
C THR A 124 -5.42 -5.26 1.80
N TYR A 125 -5.20 -5.44 3.10
CA TYR A 125 -6.25 -5.54 4.10
C TYR A 125 -6.02 -4.53 5.21
N SER A 126 -7.09 -3.84 5.63
CA SER A 126 -7.09 -2.96 6.80
C SER A 126 -7.51 -3.75 8.03
N VAL A 127 -6.72 -3.63 9.11
CA VAL A 127 -7.03 -4.24 10.42
C VAL A 127 -7.69 -3.17 11.27
N GLU A 128 -8.97 -3.38 11.64
CA GLU A 128 -9.75 -2.46 12.48
C GLU A 128 -9.99 -3.05 13.85
N GLU A 129 -9.79 -2.25 14.89
CA GLU A 129 -9.96 -2.63 16.30
C GLU A 129 -11.45 -2.86 16.68
N SER A 130 -12.39 -2.35 15.87
CA SER A 130 -13.80 -2.22 16.27
C SER A 130 -14.70 -3.41 15.94
N VAL A 131 -14.21 -4.45 15.27
CA VAL A 131 -15.04 -5.61 14.89
C VAL A 131 -14.47 -6.89 15.49
N VAL A 132 -14.65 -7.04 16.80
CA VAL A 132 -14.57 -8.37 17.41
C VAL A 132 -15.85 -9.09 17.03
N SER A 133 -15.80 -9.91 15.99
CA SER A 133 -16.90 -10.84 15.69
C SER A 133 -17.05 -11.80 16.85
N ASP A 134 -18.28 -12.23 17.12
CA ASP A 134 -18.64 -13.19 18.23
C ASP A 134 -17.85 -14.52 18.17
N SER A 135 -17.06 -14.70 17.10
CA SER A 135 -16.16 -15.85 16.86
C SER A 135 -14.70 -15.59 17.29
N GLY A 136 -14.35 -14.41 17.81
CA GLY A 136 -12.98 -14.09 18.24
C GLY A 136 -11.99 -13.80 17.11
N GLU A 137 -12.45 -13.69 15.86
CA GLU A 137 -11.64 -13.27 14.73
C GLU A 137 -11.68 -11.74 14.59
N LEU A 138 -10.49 -11.13 14.41
CA LEU A 138 -10.36 -9.70 14.14
C LEU A 138 -11.01 -9.36 12.79
N GLY A 139 -11.78 -8.28 12.75
CA GLY A 139 -12.40 -7.79 11.53
C GLY A 139 -11.34 -7.33 10.53
N VAL A 140 -11.27 -8.06 9.41
CA VAL A 140 -10.35 -7.73 8.30
C VAL A 140 -11.18 -7.31 7.09
N SER A 141 -10.95 -6.10 6.59
CA SER A 141 -11.61 -5.59 5.38
C SER A 141 -10.61 -5.53 4.23
N LYS A 142 -10.97 -6.13 3.09
CA LYS A 142 -10.15 -6.04 1.87
C LYS A 142 -10.16 -4.59 1.38
N SER A 143 -9.00 -3.94 1.40
CA SER A 143 -8.82 -2.57 0.96
C SER A 143 -8.13 -2.53 -0.39
N SER A 144 -8.71 -1.80 -1.34
CA SER A 144 -8.08 -1.54 -2.63
C SER A 144 -7.56 -0.10 -2.66
N SER A 145 -6.24 0.07 -2.70
CA SER A 145 -5.62 1.40 -2.81
C SER A 145 -6.13 2.16 -4.05
N GLY A 146 -6.41 1.47 -5.15
CA GLY A 146 -6.96 2.07 -6.37
C GLY A 146 -8.36 2.66 -6.18
N LEU A 147 -9.23 1.99 -5.40
CA LEU A 147 -10.56 2.52 -5.10
C LEU A 147 -10.51 3.74 -4.18
N ALA A 148 -9.62 3.74 -3.18
CA ALA A 148 -9.44 4.89 -2.29
C ALA A 148 -8.97 6.14 -3.06
N PHE A 149 -8.00 5.99 -3.96
CA PHE A 149 -7.55 7.06 -4.85
C PHE A 149 -8.65 7.52 -5.81
N GLY A 150 -9.39 6.60 -6.42
CA GLY A 150 -10.50 6.90 -7.31
C GLY A 150 -11.60 7.72 -6.63
N LEU A 151 -12.00 7.35 -5.42
CA LEU A 151 -13.00 8.07 -4.62
C LEU A 151 -12.49 9.45 -4.20
N GLY A 152 -11.21 9.58 -3.80
CA GLY A 152 -10.61 10.87 -3.45
C GLY A 152 -10.58 11.83 -4.63
N TYR A 153 -10.18 11.36 -5.81
CA TYR A 153 -10.15 12.16 -7.04
C TYR A 153 -11.56 12.58 -7.48
N PHE A 154 -12.52 11.65 -7.43
CA PHE A 154 -13.92 11.92 -7.78
C PHE A 154 -14.54 12.97 -6.86
N ASN A 155 -14.29 12.87 -5.54
CA ASN A 155 -14.78 13.86 -4.58
C ASN A 155 -14.17 15.25 -4.81
N GLY A 156 -12.87 15.32 -5.09
CA GLY A 156 -12.19 16.57 -5.47
C GLY A 156 -12.78 17.20 -6.73
N PHE A 157 -13.06 16.37 -7.75
CA PHE A 157 -13.71 16.83 -8.99
C PHE A 157 -15.12 17.37 -8.74
N LEU A 158 -15.92 16.70 -7.89
CA LEU A 158 -17.26 17.19 -7.53
C LEU A 158 -17.20 18.56 -6.84
N ILE A 159 -16.30 18.74 -5.88
CA ILE A 159 -16.13 20.02 -5.18
C ILE A 159 -15.76 21.11 -6.22
N TYR A 160 -14.81 20.86 -7.10
CA TYR A 160 -14.43 21.80 -8.16
C TYR A 160 -15.62 22.16 -9.05
N MET A 161 -16.42 21.16 -9.48
CA MET A 161 -17.59 21.35 -10.31
C MET A 161 -18.65 22.23 -9.60
N PHE A 162 -18.91 21.99 -8.31
CA PHE A 162 -19.83 22.82 -7.53
C PHE A 162 -19.35 24.27 -7.43
N VAL A 163 -18.09 24.50 -7.11
CA VAL A 163 -17.51 25.85 -7.03
C VAL A 163 -17.64 26.58 -8.38
N PHE A 164 -17.39 25.88 -9.48
CA PHE A 164 -17.51 26.46 -10.83
C PHE A 164 -18.96 26.83 -11.16
N ILE A 165 -19.91 25.93 -10.88
CA ILE A 165 -21.34 26.18 -11.13
C ILE A 165 -21.84 27.36 -10.30
N TYR A 166 -21.57 27.38 -8.99
CA TYR A 166 -21.98 28.49 -8.12
C TYR A 166 -21.31 29.80 -8.51
N GLY A 167 -20.04 29.78 -8.86
CA GLY A 167 -19.32 30.94 -9.37
C GLY A 167 -19.95 31.52 -10.63
N SER A 168 -20.38 30.66 -11.55
CA SER A 168 -21.08 31.06 -12.78
C SER A 168 -22.45 31.71 -12.49
N PHE A 169 -23.22 31.17 -11.56
CA PHE A 169 -24.51 31.77 -11.16
C PHE A 169 -24.35 33.14 -10.51
N ILE A 170 -23.35 33.29 -9.63
CA ILE A 170 -23.06 34.58 -9.01
C ILE A 170 -22.66 35.61 -10.08
N LEU A 171 -21.81 35.23 -11.01
CA LEU A 171 -21.36 36.11 -12.11
C LEU A 171 -22.54 36.55 -12.98
N GLN A 172 -23.45 35.63 -13.34
CA GLN A 172 -24.65 35.95 -14.12
C GLN A 172 -25.55 36.91 -13.33
N SER A 173 -25.81 36.69 -12.03
CA SER A 173 -26.61 37.56 -11.20
C SER A 173 -26.07 38.98 -11.15
N VAL A 174 -24.75 39.16 -11.01
CA VAL A 174 -24.10 40.47 -11.01
C VAL A 174 -24.18 41.16 -12.37
N LEU A 175 -24.05 40.41 -13.47
CA LEU A 175 -24.19 40.95 -14.81
C LEU A 175 -25.61 41.39 -15.11
N ASP A 176 -26.62 40.61 -14.72
CA ASP A 176 -28.03 40.93 -14.89
C ASP A 176 -28.42 42.20 -14.13
N GLU A 177 -27.93 42.36 -12.91
CA GLU A 177 -28.16 43.56 -12.10
C GLU A 177 -27.56 44.81 -12.73
N LYS A 178 -26.36 44.71 -13.29
CA LYS A 178 -25.72 45.82 -14.00
C LYS A 178 -26.43 46.18 -15.31
N THR A 179 -26.93 45.16 -16.04
CA THR A 179 -27.55 45.37 -17.37
C THR A 179 -28.98 45.89 -17.24
N SER A 180 -29.71 45.55 -16.15
CA SER A 180 -31.10 46.00 -15.94
C SER A 180 -31.22 47.44 -15.43
N LYS A 181 -30.12 48.12 -15.10
CA LYS A 181 -30.07 49.50 -14.66
C LYS A 181 -29.76 50.53 -15.78
N VAL A 182 -29.89 50.15 -17.05
CA VAL A 182 -29.78 51.06 -18.18
C VAL A 182 -31.16 51.41 -18.70
#